data_19acc8173ab34af9459e00b580115a79
#
_entry.id   19acc8173ab34af9459e00b580115a79
#
_cell.length_a   1.000
_cell.length_b   1.000
_cell.length_c   1.000
_cell.angle_alpha   90.00
_cell.angle_beta   90.00
_cell.angle_gamma   90.00
#
_symmetry.space_group_name_H-M   'P 1'
#
loop_
_entity.id
_entity.type
_entity.pdbx_description
1 polymer ?
#
loop_
_entity_poly.entity_id
_entity_poly.type
_entity_poly.pdbx_seq_one_letter_code
_entity_poly.pdbx_strand_id
1 'polypeptide(L)'
;CGLLFDNDKIYVVYGINQLRIAELDEDFNKIPGSDKDVVKWSFREGLEGSRLYKIGEYYYIYSTYGGWPAFQTVFRSKDIYGPYEEKKLIDDDNIHQGALVETQTGEWWTMLFYDKGAYGRFPNLQPVKWVDGWPEIGENGKGVTTYRKPDVGREYPIKSLPTNDNFRHYKLGLQWGWNHNADRSKWSLTEHAGYLRLYTANVTDSLHKAKNTLTQRILGYPQDLEHSYGTVRMEIGEMQEGDVAGLAVFQDPYAFIGVKVIDGQKRLVYTTAPVVSSAAKSEQIGEVVTEQVIYLRAIANYNTSRASFYYSLDNKTYTKFGDDLNMKYDLTVFTGNKFAIFNYATAQTGGYVDVDWFSTEPEFDEAFYFDDSFEGYSEESLTLIELTINGKEELTLLTGSSSTITVKGIYAVSYTHLRAHETE
;
A
#
# COMPACT_ATOMS: atom_id res chain seq x y z
N CYS A 1 -14.68 -3.97 -13.97
CA CYS A 1 -14.77 -4.83 -15.14
C CYS A 1 -13.95 -6.10 -14.96
N GLY A 2 -14.35 -7.19 -15.63
CA GLY A 2 -13.65 -8.47 -15.61
C GLY A 2 -13.45 -9.00 -17.04
N LEU A 3 -12.26 -9.54 -17.30
CA LEU A 3 -11.93 -10.18 -18.57
C LEU A 3 -12.16 -11.68 -18.47
N LEU A 4 -12.53 -12.29 -19.61
CA LEU A 4 -12.61 -13.74 -19.81
C LEU A 4 -12.01 -14.09 -21.16
N PHE A 5 -11.13 -15.09 -21.18
CA PHE A 5 -10.61 -15.73 -22.37
C PHE A 5 -11.33 -17.07 -22.54
N ASP A 6 -12.09 -17.23 -23.63
CA ASP A 6 -12.84 -18.45 -23.92
C ASP A 6 -12.95 -18.67 -25.42
N ASN A 7 -12.57 -19.87 -25.91
CA ASN A 7 -12.61 -20.26 -27.32
C ASN A 7 -11.98 -19.25 -28.29
N ASP A 8 -10.73 -18.85 -28.02
CA ASP A 8 -9.95 -17.87 -28.79
C ASP A 8 -10.58 -16.48 -28.88
N LYS A 9 -11.51 -16.18 -27.99
CA LYS A 9 -12.16 -14.88 -27.86
C LYS A 9 -11.85 -14.25 -26.53
N ILE A 10 -11.83 -12.93 -26.51
CA ILE A 10 -11.63 -12.11 -25.33
C ILE A 10 -12.93 -11.37 -25.05
N TYR A 11 -13.46 -11.54 -23.86
CA TYR A 11 -14.67 -10.86 -23.42
C TYR A 11 -14.40 -9.94 -22.23
N VAL A 12 -15.12 -8.84 -22.15
CA VAL A 12 -15.15 -7.96 -21.00
C VAL A 12 -16.56 -7.77 -20.48
N VAL A 13 -16.77 -7.99 -19.18
CA VAL A 13 -17.98 -7.55 -18.50
C VAL A 13 -17.75 -6.22 -17.81
N TYR A 14 -18.67 -5.28 -17.94
CA TYR A 14 -18.58 -3.93 -17.37
C TYR A 14 -19.95 -3.31 -17.14
N GLY A 15 -19.97 -2.17 -16.48
CA GLY A 15 -21.18 -1.39 -16.20
C GLY A 15 -21.50 -1.27 -14.72
N ILE A 16 -22.43 -0.39 -14.41
CA ILE A 16 -23.02 -0.17 -13.09
C ILE A 16 -24.52 -0.27 -13.26
N ASN A 17 -25.21 -1.08 -12.45
CA ASN A 17 -26.66 -1.36 -12.50
C ASN A 17 -27.15 -2.01 -13.79
N GLN A 18 -26.53 -1.71 -14.90
CA GLN A 18 -26.73 -2.37 -16.19
C GLN A 18 -25.39 -2.98 -16.59
N LEU A 19 -25.31 -4.32 -16.55
CA LEU A 19 -24.09 -5.00 -16.95
C LEU A 19 -24.15 -5.35 -18.43
N ARG A 20 -23.01 -5.14 -19.06
CA ARG A 20 -22.81 -5.38 -20.49
C ARG A 20 -21.63 -6.31 -20.69
N ILE A 21 -21.68 -7.11 -21.74
CA ILE A 21 -20.55 -7.90 -22.23
C ILE A 21 -20.23 -7.47 -23.64
N ALA A 22 -18.95 -7.22 -23.89
CA ALA A 22 -18.41 -6.98 -25.23
C ALA A 22 -17.29 -7.95 -25.54
N GLU A 23 -17.10 -8.30 -26.80
CA GLU A 23 -15.93 -9.00 -27.33
C GLU A 23 -14.83 -7.99 -27.67
N LEU A 24 -13.60 -8.34 -27.34
CA LEU A 24 -12.41 -7.53 -27.61
C LEU A 24 -11.54 -8.21 -28.68
N ASP A 25 -10.81 -7.42 -29.45
CA ASP A 25 -9.75 -7.90 -30.33
C ASP A 25 -8.44 -8.22 -29.57
N GLU A 26 -7.41 -8.67 -30.28
CA GLU A 26 -6.10 -9.04 -29.70
C GLU A 26 -5.38 -7.84 -29.06
N ASP A 27 -5.70 -6.62 -29.47
CA ASP A 27 -5.18 -5.37 -28.89
C ASP A 27 -6.06 -4.84 -27.74
N PHE A 28 -7.03 -5.64 -27.27
CA PHE A 28 -8.02 -5.29 -26.25
C PHE A 28 -8.94 -4.12 -26.61
N ASN A 29 -9.10 -3.80 -27.89
CA ASN A 29 -10.11 -2.86 -28.34
C ASN A 29 -11.47 -3.56 -28.45
N LYS A 30 -12.53 -2.83 -28.13
CA LYS A 30 -13.88 -3.35 -28.25
C LYS A 30 -14.26 -3.54 -29.74
N ILE A 31 -14.66 -4.76 -30.11
CA ILE A 31 -15.16 -5.06 -31.47
C ILE A 31 -16.49 -4.32 -31.66
N PRO A 32 -16.62 -3.48 -32.72
CA PRO A 32 -17.86 -2.75 -32.97
C PRO A 32 -19.07 -3.67 -33.09
N GLY A 33 -20.17 -3.34 -32.40
CA GLY A 33 -21.42 -4.10 -32.43
C GLY A 33 -21.43 -5.38 -31.56
N SER A 34 -20.32 -5.76 -30.89
CA SER A 34 -20.29 -6.92 -29.99
C SER A 34 -20.94 -6.68 -28.64
N ASP A 35 -21.20 -5.44 -28.29
CA ASP A 35 -21.64 -4.96 -26.99
C ASP A 35 -23.14 -5.29 -26.75
N LYS A 36 -23.41 -6.08 -25.70
CA LYS A 36 -24.79 -6.50 -25.36
C LYS A 36 -25.11 -6.30 -23.91
N ASP A 37 -26.30 -5.83 -23.62
CA ASP A 37 -26.87 -5.80 -22.27
C ASP A 37 -27.18 -7.22 -21.82
N VAL A 38 -26.64 -7.64 -20.66
CA VAL A 38 -26.77 -9.02 -20.15
C VAL A 38 -27.50 -9.09 -18.81
N VAL A 39 -27.34 -8.07 -17.96
CA VAL A 39 -28.06 -7.95 -16.68
C VAL A 39 -28.56 -6.52 -16.53
N LYS A 40 -29.86 -6.39 -16.24
CA LYS A 40 -30.48 -5.13 -15.83
C LYS A 40 -30.88 -5.25 -14.37
N TRP A 41 -30.11 -4.60 -13.52
CA TRP A 41 -30.33 -4.62 -12.08
C TRP A 41 -31.49 -3.68 -11.70
N SER A 42 -32.45 -4.17 -10.96
CA SER A 42 -33.67 -3.41 -10.61
C SER A 42 -33.90 -3.24 -9.12
N PHE A 43 -33.03 -3.83 -8.27
CA PHE A 43 -33.23 -3.80 -6.82
C PHE A 43 -32.97 -2.41 -6.21
N ARG A 44 -31.77 -1.88 -6.41
CA ARG A 44 -31.30 -0.55 -5.99
C ARG A 44 -30.06 -0.18 -6.81
N GLU A 45 -29.73 1.09 -6.89
CA GLU A 45 -28.46 1.49 -7.51
C GLU A 45 -27.26 0.98 -6.70
N GLY A 46 -26.21 0.53 -7.36
CA GLY A 46 -24.97 0.08 -6.75
C GLY A 46 -24.50 -1.32 -7.13
N LEU A 47 -25.06 -1.97 -8.15
CA LEU A 47 -24.47 -3.20 -8.68
C LEU A 47 -23.22 -2.86 -9.46
N GLU A 48 -22.07 -3.39 -9.00
CA GLU A 48 -20.75 -3.05 -9.55
C GLU A 48 -19.70 -4.16 -9.34
N GLY A 49 -18.44 -3.88 -9.63
CA GLY A 49 -17.30 -4.75 -9.31
C GLY A 49 -17.28 -6.09 -10.03
N SER A 50 -17.95 -6.20 -11.19
CA SER A 50 -18.18 -7.47 -11.87
C SER A 50 -16.91 -8.17 -12.35
N ARG A 51 -16.88 -9.50 -12.19
CA ARG A 51 -15.88 -10.42 -12.76
C ARG A 51 -16.61 -11.46 -13.59
N LEU A 52 -15.98 -11.91 -14.69
CA LEU A 52 -16.54 -12.90 -15.60
C LEU A 52 -15.72 -14.18 -15.55
N TYR A 53 -16.40 -15.32 -15.39
CA TYR A 53 -15.79 -16.65 -15.35
C TYR A 53 -16.52 -17.61 -16.28
N LYS A 54 -15.79 -18.61 -16.79
CA LYS A 54 -16.31 -19.83 -17.38
C LYS A 54 -15.93 -20.99 -16.48
N ILE A 55 -16.92 -21.65 -15.86
CA ILE A 55 -16.70 -22.76 -14.94
C ILE A 55 -17.66 -23.88 -15.31
N GLY A 56 -17.10 -25.01 -15.76
CA GLY A 56 -17.89 -26.08 -16.34
C GLY A 56 -18.70 -25.61 -17.56
N GLU A 57 -20.01 -25.85 -17.57
CA GLU A 57 -20.90 -25.44 -18.68
C GLU A 57 -21.50 -24.03 -18.52
N TYR A 58 -21.19 -23.32 -17.42
CA TYR A 58 -21.80 -22.03 -17.12
C TYR A 58 -20.81 -20.88 -17.21
N TYR A 59 -21.35 -19.72 -17.66
CA TYR A 59 -20.74 -18.42 -17.48
C TYR A 59 -21.27 -17.79 -16.21
N TYR A 60 -20.38 -17.19 -15.42
CA TYR A 60 -20.71 -16.52 -14.17
C TYR A 60 -20.29 -15.07 -14.21
N ILE A 61 -21.20 -14.19 -13.85
CA ILE A 61 -20.89 -12.80 -13.55
C ILE A 61 -20.93 -12.65 -12.03
N TYR A 62 -19.76 -12.53 -11.44
CA TYR A 62 -19.58 -12.38 -9.99
C TYR A 62 -19.52 -10.88 -9.68
N SER A 63 -20.56 -10.35 -9.02
CA SER A 63 -20.78 -8.92 -8.83
C SER A 63 -21.11 -8.61 -7.38
N THR A 64 -20.97 -7.36 -7.02
CA THR A 64 -21.34 -6.86 -5.71
C THR A 64 -22.44 -5.82 -5.78
N TYR A 65 -23.29 -5.77 -4.77
CA TYR A 65 -24.07 -4.60 -4.45
C TYR A 65 -23.27 -3.75 -3.45
N GLY A 66 -22.76 -2.61 -3.92
CA GLY A 66 -21.90 -1.71 -3.15
C GLY A 66 -22.67 -0.67 -2.30
N GLY A 67 -24.01 -0.77 -2.25
CA GLY A 67 -24.84 0.07 -1.39
C GLY A 67 -24.79 -0.36 0.09
N TRP A 68 -25.76 0.11 0.88
CA TRP A 68 -25.86 -0.25 2.30
C TRP A 68 -27.18 -0.94 2.61
N PRO A 69 -27.17 -2.11 3.29
CA PRO A 69 -26.03 -3.01 3.51
C PRO A 69 -25.49 -3.59 2.21
N ALA A 70 -24.16 -3.72 2.10
CA ALA A 70 -23.51 -4.30 0.93
C ALA A 70 -23.55 -5.83 0.98
N PHE A 71 -23.52 -6.48 -0.19
CA PHE A 71 -23.49 -7.95 -0.29
C PHE A 71 -22.88 -8.42 -1.60
N GLN A 72 -22.45 -9.69 -1.62
CA GLN A 72 -21.96 -10.35 -2.83
C GLN A 72 -23.08 -11.10 -3.52
N THR A 73 -23.18 -10.98 -4.84
CA THR A 73 -24.12 -11.71 -5.69
C THR A 73 -23.41 -12.34 -6.89
N VAL A 74 -24.06 -13.30 -7.53
CA VAL A 74 -23.58 -13.95 -8.75
C VAL A 74 -24.74 -14.18 -9.70
N PHE A 75 -24.47 -14.01 -10.98
CA PHE A 75 -25.35 -14.34 -12.07
C PHE A 75 -24.76 -15.49 -12.87
N ARG A 76 -25.54 -16.49 -13.31
CA ARG A 76 -25.06 -17.56 -14.17
C ARG A 76 -25.93 -17.78 -15.40
N SER A 77 -25.32 -18.24 -16.48
CA SER A 77 -25.99 -18.63 -17.73
C SER A 77 -25.17 -19.69 -18.47
N LYS A 78 -25.82 -20.52 -19.29
CA LYS A 78 -25.12 -21.38 -20.25
C LYS A 78 -24.66 -20.66 -21.51
N ASP A 79 -25.26 -19.50 -21.82
CA ASP A 79 -24.85 -18.60 -22.89
C ASP A 79 -24.19 -17.36 -22.30
N ILE A 80 -23.07 -16.93 -22.88
CA ILE A 80 -22.31 -15.77 -22.39
C ILE A 80 -23.15 -14.47 -22.42
N TYR A 81 -24.14 -14.39 -23.30
CA TYR A 81 -25.03 -13.26 -23.41
C TYR A 81 -26.37 -13.45 -22.67
N GLY A 82 -26.50 -14.54 -21.91
CA GLY A 82 -27.70 -14.79 -21.11
C GLY A 82 -28.79 -15.60 -21.79
N PRO A 83 -29.99 -15.72 -21.20
CA PRO A 83 -30.41 -15.03 -19.96
C PRO A 83 -29.65 -15.52 -18.71
N TYR A 84 -29.44 -14.63 -17.78
CA TYR A 84 -28.75 -14.90 -16.53
C TYR A 84 -29.73 -15.10 -15.36
N GLU A 85 -29.48 -16.14 -14.56
CA GLU A 85 -30.13 -16.37 -13.27
C GLU A 85 -29.28 -15.75 -12.15
N GLU A 86 -29.92 -15.17 -11.14
CA GLU A 86 -29.24 -14.53 -10.01
C GLU A 86 -29.31 -15.37 -8.75
N LYS A 87 -28.21 -15.34 -7.94
CA LYS A 87 -28.19 -15.81 -6.56
C LYS A 87 -27.37 -14.87 -5.68
N LYS A 88 -27.95 -14.35 -4.60
CA LYS A 88 -27.24 -13.67 -3.52
C LYS A 88 -26.38 -14.70 -2.77
N LEU A 89 -25.10 -14.42 -2.57
CA LEU A 89 -24.14 -15.38 -2.03
C LEU A 89 -23.90 -15.19 -0.54
N ILE A 90 -23.68 -13.96 -0.11
CA ILE A 90 -23.41 -13.63 1.28
C ILE A 90 -23.99 -12.23 1.58
N ASP A 91 -24.56 -12.11 2.77
CA ASP A 91 -25.16 -10.90 3.33
C ASP A 91 -24.83 -10.86 4.81
N ASP A 92 -23.53 -10.76 5.11
CA ASP A 92 -22.99 -10.87 6.46
C ASP A 92 -21.93 -9.80 6.65
N ASP A 93 -22.08 -8.97 7.67
CA ASP A 93 -21.15 -7.91 8.09
C ASP A 93 -20.64 -7.00 6.94
N ASN A 94 -21.45 -6.77 5.91
CA ASN A 94 -21.07 -6.04 4.70
C ASN A 94 -19.84 -6.62 3.97
N ILE A 95 -19.61 -7.93 4.05
CA ILE A 95 -18.57 -8.62 3.30
C ILE A 95 -18.98 -8.67 1.83
N HIS A 96 -18.21 -8.03 0.97
CA HIS A 96 -18.55 -7.89 -0.44
C HIS A 96 -17.33 -7.59 -1.31
N GLN A 97 -17.57 -7.46 -2.61
CA GLN A 97 -16.66 -7.03 -3.66
C GLN A 97 -15.31 -7.76 -3.67
N GLY A 98 -15.21 -8.71 -4.57
CA GLY A 98 -13.98 -9.48 -4.70
C GLY A 98 -13.92 -10.34 -5.94
N ALA A 99 -13.26 -11.48 -5.80
CA ALA A 99 -13.02 -12.41 -6.90
C ALA A 99 -12.96 -13.86 -6.39
N LEU A 100 -13.43 -14.78 -7.23
CA LEU A 100 -13.26 -16.22 -7.05
C LEU A 100 -11.86 -16.63 -7.54
N VAL A 101 -11.27 -17.61 -6.85
CA VAL A 101 -10.02 -18.24 -7.23
C VAL A 101 -10.05 -19.73 -6.94
N GLU A 102 -9.57 -20.53 -7.87
CA GLU A 102 -9.30 -21.95 -7.68
C GLU A 102 -7.82 -22.13 -7.34
N THR A 103 -7.53 -22.93 -6.30
CA THR A 103 -6.15 -23.30 -5.98
C THR A 103 -5.64 -24.38 -6.92
N GLN A 104 -4.33 -24.63 -6.90
CA GLN A 104 -3.70 -25.69 -7.67
C GLN A 104 -4.19 -27.11 -7.28
N THR A 105 -4.79 -27.25 -6.11
CA THR A 105 -5.37 -28.51 -5.62
C THR A 105 -6.88 -28.63 -5.86
N GLY A 106 -7.49 -27.63 -6.54
CA GLY A 106 -8.92 -27.61 -6.86
C GLY A 106 -9.81 -27.08 -5.74
N GLU A 107 -9.25 -26.49 -4.69
CA GLU A 107 -10.05 -25.78 -3.69
C GLU A 107 -10.49 -24.42 -4.23
N TRP A 108 -11.72 -24.04 -3.91
CA TRP A 108 -12.25 -22.74 -4.28
C TRP A 108 -12.29 -21.79 -3.10
N TRP A 109 -11.90 -20.56 -3.36
CA TRP A 109 -11.84 -19.46 -2.39
C TRP A 109 -12.34 -18.17 -3.02
N THR A 110 -12.70 -17.22 -2.16
CA THR A 110 -12.98 -15.86 -2.59
C THR A 110 -12.31 -14.86 -1.64
N MET A 111 -11.65 -13.87 -2.22
CA MET A 111 -11.16 -12.72 -1.48
C MET A 111 -12.20 -11.60 -1.61
N LEU A 112 -12.78 -11.24 -0.51
CA LEU A 112 -13.75 -10.14 -0.37
C LEU A 112 -13.16 -9.05 0.54
N PHE A 113 -13.89 -7.98 0.79
CA PHE A 113 -13.53 -7.04 1.85
C PHE A 113 -14.77 -6.59 2.62
N TYR A 114 -14.54 -5.94 3.75
CA TYR A 114 -15.52 -5.15 4.47
C TYR A 114 -14.88 -3.87 4.98
N ASP A 115 -15.68 -2.82 5.17
CA ASP A 115 -15.22 -1.54 5.72
C ASP A 115 -15.10 -1.64 7.25
N LYS A 116 -13.92 -1.36 7.79
CA LYS A 116 -13.62 -1.45 9.22
C LYS A 116 -13.15 -0.10 9.79
N GLY A 117 -14.02 0.91 9.73
CA GLY A 117 -13.74 2.23 10.29
C GLY A 117 -12.38 2.78 9.82
N ALA A 118 -11.59 3.30 10.74
CA ALA A 118 -10.28 3.88 10.43
C ALA A 118 -9.28 2.94 9.76
N TYR A 119 -9.46 1.62 9.85
CA TYR A 119 -8.65 0.65 9.09
C TYR A 119 -8.91 0.69 7.58
N GLY A 120 -10.08 1.21 7.16
CA GLY A 120 -10.51 1.20 5.78
C GLY A 120 -11.01 -0.17 5.34
N ARG A 121 -10.76 -0.53 4.08
CA ARG A 121 -11.18 -1.79 3.48
C ARG A 121 -10.28 -2.94 3.93
N PHE A 122 -10.88 -3.85 4.69
CA PHE A 122 -10.17 -4.98 5.30
C PHE A 122 -10.38 -6.24 4.46
N PRO A 123 -9.32 -6.83 3.87
CA PRO A 123 -9.43 -8.05 3.09
C PRO A 123 -9.95 -9.21 3.94
N ASN A 124 -10.83 -10.01 3.36
CA ASN A 124 -11.47 -11.14 4.00
C ASN A 124 -11.44 -12.34 3.06
N LEU A 125 -10.68 -13.38 3.40
CA LEU A 125 -10.58 -14.60 2.62
C LEU A 125 -11.62 -15.60 3.11
N GLN A 126 -12.49 -16.05 2.20
CA GLN A 126 -13.56 -16.98 2.50
C GLN A 126 -13.43 -18.28 1.69
N PRO A 127 -13.68 -19.44 2.31
CA PRO A 127 -13.81 -20.68 1.55
C PRO A 127 -15.06 -20.67 0.68
N VAL A 128 -15.01 -21.37 -0.45
CA VAL A 128 -16.13 -21.52 -1.37
C VAL A 128 -16.39 -23.00 -1.64
N LYS A 129 -17.67 -23.41 -1.57
CA LYS A 129 -18.13 -24.74 -1.97
C LYS A 129 -19.08 -24.58 -3.15
N TRP A 130 -19.03 -25.51 -4.10
CA TRP A 130 -19.96 -25.54 -5.22
C TRP A 130 -21.12 -26.51 -4.90
N VAL A 131 -22.33 -25.98 -4.90
CA VAL A 131 -23.56 -26.74 -4.66
C VAL A 131 -24.55 -26.44 -5.78
N ASP A 132 -24.97 -27.46 -6.52
CA ASP A 132 -25.89 -27.36 -7.67
C ASP A 132 -25.46 -26.31 -8.70
N GLY A 133 -24.13 -26.18 -8.92
CA GLY A 133 -23.53 -25.20 -9.83
C GLY A 133 -23.59 -23.75 -9.31
N TRP A 134 -23.74 -23.56 -8.01
CA TRP A 134 -23.66 -22.26 -7.37
C TRP A 134 -22.51 -22.22 -6.35
N PRO A 135 -21.73 -21.12 -6.29
CA PRO A 135 -20.76 -20.97 -5.23
C PRO A 135 -21.47 -20.61 -3.91
N GLU A 136 -21.13 -21.31 -2.85
CA GLU A 136 -21.54 -21.00 -1.49
C GLU A 136 -20.32 -20.50 -0.71
N ILE A 137 -20.42 -19.31 -0.13
CA ILE A 137 -19.32 -18.63 0.54
C ILE A 137 -19.40 -18.87 2.05
N GLY A 138 -18.23 -19.12 2.65
CA GLY A 138 -18.12 -19.32 4.10
C GLY A 138 -18.71 -20.64 4.57
N GLU A 139 -19.34 -20.62 5.73
CA GLU A 139 -20.03 -21.77 6.32
C GLU A 139 -21.48 -21.42 6.64
N ASN A 140 -22.41 -22.23 6.13
CA ASN A 140 -23.86 -22.03 6.33
C ASN A 140 -24.34 -20.62 5.87
N GLY A 141 -23.78 -20.08 4.80
CA GLY A 141 -24.13 -18.77 4.26
C GLY A 141 -23.61 -17.58 5.06
N LYS A 142 -22.69 -17.81 6.00
CA LYS A 142 -22.03 -16.78 6.80
C LYS A 142 -20.52 -16.78 6.59
N GLY A 143 -19.94 -15.60 6.66
CA GLY A 143 -18.50 -15.44 6.61
C GLY A 143 -17.80 -16.10 7.82
N VAL A 144 -16.61 -16.68 7.58
CA VAL A 144 -15.78 -17.25 8.65
C VAL A 144 -14.72 -16.23 9.07
N THR A 145 -14.48 -16.13 10.37
CA THR A 145 -13.44 -15.25 10.94
C THR A 145 -12.11 -15.98 11.08
N THR A 146 -12.16 -17.28 11.18
CA THR A 146 -10.98 -18.16 11.28
C THR A 146 -11.25 -19.42 10.46
N TYR A 147 -10.29 -19.80 9.64
CA TYR A 147 -10.37 -21.00 8.81
C TYR A 147 -8.98 -21.57 8.56
N ARG A 148 -8.91 -22.82 8.09
CA ARG A 148 -7.65 -23.40 7.68
C ARG A 148 -7.05 -22.61 6.50
N LYS A 149 -5.74 -22.60 6.38
CA LYS A 149 -5.04 -22.04 5.22
C LYS A 149 -5.44 -22.79 3.93
N PRO A 150 -5.60 -22.10 2.79
CA PRO A 150 -5.80 -22.75 1.49
C PRO A 150 -4.69 -23.76 1.19
N ASP A 151 -5.08 -24.92 0.67
CA ASP A 151 -4.12 -25.87 0.12
C ASP A 151 -3.76 -25.45 -1.31
N VAL A 152 -2.49 -25.17 -1.55
CA VAL A 152 -1.93 -24.79 -2.85
C VAL A 152 -0.94 -25.82 -3.37
N GLY A 153 -0.95 -27.05 -2.80
CA GLY A 153 -0.12 -28.18 -3.22
C GLY A 153 1.34 -28.11 -2.76
N ARG A 154 1.72 -27.09 -2.01
CA ARG A 154 3.04 -26.96 -1.39
C ARG A 154 3.00 -26.06 -0.15
N GLU A 155 3.97 -26.22 0.71
CA GLU A 155 4.12 -25.30 1.85
C GLU A 155 4.67 -23.95 1.42
N TYR A 156 4.02 -22.90 1.91
CA TYR A 156 4.54 -21.54 1.85
C TYR A 156 4.67 -21.02 3.28
N PRO A 157 5.88 -20.81 3.78
CA PRO A 157 6.06 -20.16 5.07
C PRO A 157 5.39 -18.78 5.05
N ILE A 158 4.54 -18.51 6.03
CA ILE A 158 3.99 -17.16 6.21
C ILE A 158 5.08 -16.35 6.88
N LYS A 159 5.71 -15.45 6.13
CA LYS A 159 6.63 -14.46 6.69
C LYS A 159 5.81 -13.26 7.16
N SER A 160 6.15 -12.73 8.33
CA SER A 160 5.64 -11.43 8.74
C SER A 160 6.07 -10.37 7.72
N LEU A 161 5.18 -9.46 7.39
CA LEU A 161 5.54 -8.31 6.58
C LEU A 161 6.52 -7.44 7.38
N PRO A 162 7.63 -6.99 6.78
CA PRO A 162 8.50 -6.03 7.45
C PRO A 162 7.71 -4.75 7.72
N THR A 163 7.92 -4.17 8.87
CA THR A 163 7.28 -2.90 9.28
C THR A 163 8.32 -1.83 9.55
N ASN A 164 9.45 -2.22 10.13
CA ASN A 164 10.59 -1.34 10.35
C ASN A 164 11.45 -1.26 9.07
N ASP A 165 12.16 -0.15 8.89
CA ASP A 165 13.07 0.04 7.76
C ASP A 165 14.21 0.97 8.18
N ASN A 166 15.46 0.57 7.91
CA ASN A 166 16.66 1.39 8.12
C ASN A 166 17.20 1.98 6.81
N PHE A 167 16.46 1.83 5.72
CA PHE A 167 16.78 2.37 4.39
C PHE A 167 18.18 2.01 3.84
N ARG A 168 18.80 0.95 4.36
CA ARG A 168 20.13 0.47 3.91
C ARG A 168 20.08 -0.35 2.63
N HIS A 169 18.89 -0.67 2.13
CA HIS A 169 18.70 -1.39 0.89
C HIS A 169 18.62 -0.43 -0.31
N TYR A 170 19.02 -0.91 -1.48
CA TYR A 170 18.94 -0.15 -2.73
C TYR A 170 17.50 0.00 -3.29
N LYS A 171 16.53 -0.65 -2.68
CA LYS A 171 15.09 -0.56 -3.01
C LYS A 171 14.27 -0.44 -1.74
N LEU A 172 13.20 0.33 -1.84
CA LEU A 172 12.17 0.35 -0.81
C LEU A 172 11.51 -1.03 -0.70
N GLY A 173 11.28 -1.49 0.52
CA GLY A 173 10.55 -2.70 0.81
C GLY A 173 9.09 -2.63 0.35
N LEU A 174 8.45 -3.80 0.23
CA LEU A 174 7.07 -3.91 -0.26
C LEU A 174 6.02 -3.32 0.70
N GLN A 175 6.40 -3.03 1.94
CA GLN A 175 5.56 -2.33 2.92
C GLN A 175 5.31 -0.87 2.53
N TRP A 176 6.17 -0.30 1.70
CA TRP A 176 6.09 1.09 1.29
C TRP A 176 5.30 1.30 0.00
N GLY A 177 4.60 2.42 -0.06
CA GLY A 177 3.93 2.88 -1.26
C GLY A 177 3.92 4.40 -1.34
N TRP A 178 4.06 4.94 -2.54
CA TRP A 178 3.96 6.38 -2.76
C TRP A 178 2.50 6.82 -2.83
N ASN A 179 2.22 7.97 -2.23
CA ASN A 179 0.95 8.66 -2.44
C ASN A 179 0.99 9.45 -3.74
N HIS A 180 0.69 9.05 -4.84
CA HIS A 180 0.90 9.51 -6.20
C HIS A 180 2.07 8.83 -6.89
N ASN A 181 2.23 9.12 -8.18
CA ASN A 181 3.40 8.72 -8.93
C ASN A 181 4.62 9.52 -8.45
N ALA A 182 5.56 8.84 -7.82
CA ALA A 182 6.76 9.47 -7.31
C ALA A 182 7.63 10.05 -8.44
N ASP A 183 8.16 11.23 -8.22
CA ASP A 183 9.24 11.79 -9.03
C ASP A 183 10.55 11.14 -8.60
N ARG A 184 11.07 10.24 -9.45
CA ARG A 184 12.29 9.47 -9.17
C ARG A 184 13.54 10.33 -9.03
N SER A 185 13.54 11.55 -9.54
CA SER A 185 14.65 12.49 -9.40
C SER A 185 14.67 13.22 -8.07
N LYS A 186 13.67 12.99 -7.22
CA LYS A 186 13.45 13.71 -5.98
C LYS A 186 13.46 12.83 -4.73
N TRP A 187 14.05 11.65 -4.84
CA TRP A 187 14.35 10.78 -3.71
C TRP A 187 15.48 9.81 -4.06
N SER A 188 16.21 9.35 -3.06
CA SER A 188 17.32 8.43 -3.24
C SER A 188 17.56 7.57 -2.00
N LEU A 189 18.00 6.32 -2.20
CA LEU A 189 18.54 5.43 -1.17
C LEU A 189 20.07 5.27 -1.27
N THR A 190 20.71 5.99 -2.20
CA THR A 190 22.12 5.80 -2.53
C THR A 190 22.95 7.08 -2.44
N GLU A 191 22.34 8.26 -2.52
CA GLU A 191 23.07 9.53 -2.38
C GLU A 191 23.62 9.77 -0.98
N HIS A 192 22.90 9.30 0.04
CA HIS A 192 23.38 9.18 1.41
C HIS A 192 23.16 7.72 1.83
N ALA A 193 24.23 6.93 1.82
CA ALA A 193 24.13 5.49 2.09
C ALA A 193 23.56 5.23 3.49
N GLY A 194 22.55 4.37 3.57
CA GLY A 194 21.85 4.05 4.81
C GLY A 194 20.70 5.00 5.17
N TYR A 195 20.35 5.90 4.27
CA TYR A 195 19.26 6.86 4.47
C TYR A 195 18.29 6.89 3.28
N LEU A 196 17.05 7.20 3.55
CA LEU A 196 16.12 7.68 2.53
C LEU A 196 16.23 9.19 2.44
N ARG A 197 16.81 9.68 1.34
CA ARG A 197 16.79 11.13 1.04
C ARG A 197 15.50 11.51 0.34
N LEU A 198 14.82 12.53 0.85
CA LEU A 198 13.62 13.10 0.25
C LEU A 198 13.86 14.58 -0.06
N TYR A 199 13.89 14.91 -1.34
CA TYR A 199 13.88 16.29 -1.80
C TYR A 199 12.46 16.84 -1.82
N THR A 200 12.31 18.15 -1.66
CA THR A 200 11.04 18.80 -1.97
C THR A 200 10.74 18.64 -3.46
N ALA A 201 9.69 17.89 -3.78
CA ALA A 201 9.38 17.52 -5.16
C ALA A 201 8.41 18.49 -5.85
N ASN A 202 7.63 19.24 -5.08
CA ASN A 202 6.72 20.27 -5.60
C ASN A 202 6.41 21.33 -4.53
N VAL A 203 5.92 22.46 -5.00
CA VAL A 203 5.36 23.51 -4.13
C VAL A 203 3.88 23.25 -3.93
N THR A 204 3.46 23.17 -2.67
CA THR A 204 2.06 22.96 -2.29
C THR A 204 1.80 23.42 -0.86
N ASP A 205 0.55 23.62 -0.51
CA ASP A 205 0.07 23.91 0.84
C ASP A 205 -0.63 22.72 1.52
N SER A 206 -0.69 21.58 0.83
CA SER A 206 -1.42 20.40 1.26
C SER A 206 -0.56 19.14 1.16
N LEU A 207 -0.50 18.37 2.24
CA LEU A 207 0.18 17.07 2.25
C LEU A 207 -0.41 16.10 1.21
N HIS A 208 -1.72 16.16 0.97
CA HIS A 208 -2.35 15.31 -0.03
C HIS A 208 -1.85 15.56 -1.45
N LYS A 209 -1.48 16.82 -1.76
CA LYS A 209 -0.92 17.23 -3.07
C LYS A 209 0.60 17.13 -3.11
N ALA A 210 1.24 16.83 -1.99
CA ALA A 210 2.68 16.67 -1.91
C ALA A 210 3.12 15.41 -2.67
N LYS A 211 4.01 15.57 -3.65
CA LYS A 211 4.67 14.45 -4.31
C LYS A 211 5.69 13.81 -3.39
N ASN A 212 6.02 12.55 -3.67
CA ASN A 212 6.99 11.77 -2.90
C ASN A 212 6.67 11.67 -1.40
N THR A 213 5.38 11.62 -1.09
CA THR A 213 4.91 11.22 0.24
C THR A 213 4.96 9.70 0.32
N LEU A 214 5.86 9.16 1.14
CA LEU A 214 6.07 7.73 1.31
C LEU A 214 5.16 7.20 2.41
N THR A 215 4.32 6.23 2.09
CA THR A 215 3.28 5.75 3.00
C THR A 215 3.45 4.29 3.34
N GLN A 216 3.14 3.95 4.59
CA GLN A 216 3.04 2.58 5.06
C GLN A 216 1.69 2.36 5.74
N ARG A 217 1.07 1.20 5.50
CA ARG A 217 -0.17 0.82 6.19
C ARG A 217 0.09 0.71 7.69
N ILE A 218 -0.80 1.26 8.49
CA ILE A 218 -0.76 1.11 9.94
C ILE A 218 -1.23 -0.30 10.27
N LEU A 219 -0.34 -1.10 10.84
CA LEU A 219 -0.61 -2.44 11.35
C LEU A 219 -0.59 -2.39 12.87
N GLY A 220 -1.45 -3.18 13.53
CA GLY A 220 -1.42 -3.32 14.97
C GLY A 220 -0.07 -3.87 15.45
N TYR A 221 0.39 -3.39 16.59
CA TYR A 221 1.56 -3.92 17.26
C TYR A 221 1.18 -5.22 17.99
N PRO A 222 1.84 -6.36 17.74
CA PRO A 222 1.40 -7.66 18.28
C PRO A 222 1.35 -7.73 19.80
N GLN A 223 2.20 -6.96 20.49
CA GLN A 223 2.29 -6.90 21.94
C GLN A 223 1.39 -5.82 22.56
N ASP A 224 0.88 -4.89 21.74
CA ASP A 224 -0.07 -3.87 22.12
C ASP A 224 -1.12 -3.73 21.01
N LEU A 225 -2.19 -4.52 21.10
CA LEU A 225 -3.25 -4.53 20.09
C LEU A 225 -4.07 -3.25 20.05
N GLU A 226 -3.92 -2.41 21.08
CA GLU A 226 -4.63 -1.13 21.17
C GLU A 226 -3.91 -0.03 20.38
N HIS A 227 -2.58 0.00 20.45
CA HIS A 227 -1.78 1.05 19.85
C HIS A 227 -0.93 0.56 18.66
N SER A 228 -0.78 1.42 17.71
CA SER A 228 0.12 1.24 16.56
C SER A 228 1.05 2.43 16.51
N TYR A 229 2.34 2.16 16.55
CA TYR A 229 3.37 3.17 16.59
C TYR A 229 3.95 3.41 15.20
N GLY A 230 4.34 4.65 14.93
CA GLY A 230 5.19 5.03 13.83
C GLY A 230 6.18 6.06 14.34
N THR A 231 7.46 5.75 14.30
CA THR A 231 8.53 6.65 14.73
C THR A 231 9.55 6.78 13.61
N VAL A 232 10.01 8.00 13.35
CA VAL A 232 11.03 8.29 12.33
C VAL A 232 12.15 9.09 12.96
N ARG A 233 13.41 8.74 12.61
CA ARG A 233 14.59 9.59 12.83
C ARG A 233 14.89 10.34 11.55
N MET A 234 14.92 11.65 11.62
CA MET A 234 15.03 12.53 10.45
C MET A 234 16.11 13.57 10.67
N GLU A 235 17.03 13.69 9.72
CA GLU A 235 18.01 14.76 9.62
C GLU A 235 17.39 15.91 8.81
N ILE A 236 17.38 17.11 9.42
CA ILE A 236 16.68 18.28 8.92
C ILE A 236 17.64 19.42 8.57
N GLY A 237 18.96 19.11 8.52
CA GLY A 237 20.01 20.11 8.28
C GLY A 237 19.81 20.94 7.02
N GLU A 238 19.43 20.29 5.95
CA GLU A 238 19.39 20.81 4.59
C GLU A 238 18.02 21.35 4.13
N MET A 239 17.08 21.47 5.07
CA MET A 239 15.80 22.13 4.78
C MET A 239 16.01 23.62 4.47
N GLN A 240 15.25 24.12 3.50
CA GLN A 240 15.28 25.51 3.04
C GLN A 240 13.99 26.24 3.41
N GLU A 241 14.00 27.58 3.22
CA GLU A 241 12.84 28.43 3.51
C GLU A 241 11.56 27.91 2.85
N GLY A 242 10.52 27.70 3.66
CA GLY A 242 9.24 27.19 3.22
C GLY A 242 9.14 25.66 3.12
N ASP A 243 10.21 24.90 3.38
CA ASP A 243 10.15 23.44 3.43
C ASP A 243 9.38 22.96 4.65
N VAL A 244 8.63 21.89 4.47
CA VAL A 244 7.86 21.19 5.51
C VAL A 244 8.12 19.71 5.40
N ALA A 245 8.71 19.13 6.44
CA ALA A 245 9.00 17.68 6.51
C ALA A 245 8.50 17.08 7.80
N GLY A 246 8.12 15.80 7.78
CA GLY A 246 7.62 15.16 8.99
C GLY A 246 7.01 13.78 8.82
N LEU A 247 6.24 13.42 9.86
CA LEU A 247 5.50 12.16 9.98
C LEU A 247 4.00 12.45 10.13
N ALA A 248 3.19 11.82 9.33
CA ALA A 248 1.74 11.96 9.33
C ALA A 248 1.00 10.66 9.67
N VAL A 249 -0.22 10.81 10.17
CA VAL A 249 -1.31 9.85 9.99
C VAL A 249 -2.19 10.37 8.87
N PHE A 250 -2.18 9.65 7.75
CA PHE A 250 -2.65 10.10 6.46
C PHE A 250 -3.93 9.41 6.03
N GLN A 251 -4.98 10.18 5.95
CA GLN A 251 -6.31 9.88 5.40
C GLN A 251 -7.05 11.22 5.17
N ASP A 252 -8.36 11.29 5.21
CA ASP A 252 -9.17 12.50 5.17
C ASP A 252 -10.06 12.60 6.43
N PRO A 253 -9.74 13.47 7.40
CA PRO A 253 -8.60 14.38 7.45
C PRO A 253 -7.28 13.67 7.74
N TYR A 254 -6.17 14.30 7.38
CA TYR A 254 -4.85 13.94 7.87
C TYR A 254 -4.41 14.86 9.02
N ALA A 255 -3.45 14.38 9.81
CA ALA A 255 -2.64 15.24 10.67
C ALA A 255 -1.18 14.81 10.61
N PHE A 256 -0.27 15.76 10.84
CA PHE A 256 1.15 15.48 10.93
C PHE A 256 1.85 16.31 11.99
N ILE A 257 2.94 15.77 12.50
CA ILE A 257 3.97 16.49 13.24
C ILE A 257 5.23 16.58 12.37
N GLY A 258 5.92 17.71 12.41
CA GLY A 258 7.10 17.91 11.58
C GLY A 258 7.88 19.18 11.91
N VAL A 259 8.74 19.54 10.98
CA VAL A 259 9.51 20.78 11.00
C VAL A 259 9.19 21.60 9.78
N LYS A 260 9.04 22.91 9.97
CA LYS A 260 8.83 23.89 8.90
C LYS A 260 9.88 24.98 9.02
N VAL A 261 10.47 25.39 7.90
CA VAL A 261 11.40 26.53 7.89
C VAL A 261 10.60 27.79 7.65
N ILE A 262 10.71 28.73 8.61
CA ILE A 262 10.02 30.03 8.61
C ILE A 262 11.03 31.10 9.04
N ASP A 263 11.23 32.11 8.19
CA ASP A 263 12.18 33.20 8.43
C ASP A 263 13.59 32.67 8.76
N GLY A 264 14.04 31.65 8.02
CA GLY A 264 15.33 30.99 8.20
C GLY A 264 15.46 30.14 9.45
N GLN A 265 14.39 29.94 10.22
CA GLN A 265 14.37 29.12 11.43
C GLN A 265 13.57 27.83 11.22
N LYS A 266 14.14 26.71 11.62
CA LYS A 266 13.43 25.44 11.68
C LYS A 266 12.52 25.44 12.90
N ARG A 267 11.21 25.36 12.71
CA ARG A 267 10.22 25.37 13.78
C ARG A 267 9.41 24.09 13.80
N LEU A 268 9.16 23.57 14.99
CA LEU A 268 8.22 22.48 15.18
C LEU A 268 6.86 22.89 14.63
N VAL A 269 6.18 22.01 13.90
CA VAL A 269 4.85 22.26 13.36
C VAL A 269 3.95 21.06 13.55
N TYR A 270 2.70 21.31 13.93
CA TYR A 270 1.61 20.36 13.85
C TYR A 270 0.55 20.91 12.90
N THR A 271 0.06 20.07 12.00
CA THR A 271 -0.98 20.48 11.05
C THR A 271 -2.04 19.40 10.94
N THR A 272 -3.29 19.83 10.91
CA THR A 272 -4.42 18.98 10.53
C THR A 272 -5.24 19.65 9.44
N ALA A 273 -5.64 18.89 8.43
CA ALA A 273 -6.47 19.39 7.33
C ALA A 273 -7.26 18.26 6.68
N PRO A 274 -8.46 18.56 6.14
CA PRO A 274 -9.10 17.68 5.17
C PRO A 274 -8.33 17.70 3.84
N VAL A 275 -8.46 16.61 3.09
CA VAL A 275 -7.76 16.40 1.81
C VAL A 275 -8.15 17.44 0.77
N VAL A 276 -9.44 17.79 0.71
CA VAL A 276 -10.01 18.58 -0.39
C VAL A 276 -10.10 20.09 -0.13
N SER A 277 -9.81 20.56 1.07
CA SER A 277 -9.98 21.98 1.41
C SER A 277 -8.84 22.50 2.29
N SER A 278 -7.93 23.27 1.71
CA SER A 278 -6.90 24.00 2.46
C SER A 278 -7.48 25.08 3.38
N ALA A 279 -8.70 25.56 3.12
CA ALA A 279 -9.36 26.56 3.95
C ALA A 279 -9.71 26.07 5.38
N ALA A 280 -9.81 24.76 5.57
CA ALA A 280 -10.05 24.14 6.88
C ALA A 280 -8.76 23.61 7.54
N LYS A 281 -7.59 23.99 7.03
CA LYS A 281 -6.29 23.65 7.60
C LYS A 281 -6.10 24.39 8.92
N SER A 282 -5.71 23.62 9.96
CA SER A 282 -5.24 24.16 11.23
C SER A 282 -3.75 23.89 11.38
N GLU A 283 -2.97 24.89 11.67
CA GLU A 283 -1.52 24.81 11.84
C GLU A 283 -1.11 25.42 13.18
N GLN A 284 -0.41 24.67 14.00
CA GLN A 284 0.21 25.11 15.24
C GLN A 284 1.72 25.17 15.02
N ILE A 285 2.33 26.34 15.25
CA ILE A 285 3.78 26.55 15.19
C ILE A 285 4.32 26.49 16.61
N GLY A 286 5.33 25.67 16.81
CA GLY A 286 6.02 25.48 18.09
C GLY A 286 7.35 26.19 18.16
N GLU A 287 8.21 25.66 19.02
CA GLU A 287 9.54 26.20 19.28
C GLU A 287 10.50 26.03 18.10
N VAL A 288 11.61 26.75 18.15
CA VAL A 288 12.72 26.60 17.21
C VAL A 288 13.47 25.31 17.53
N VAL A 289 13.67 24.49 16.51
CA VAL A 289 14.48 23.27 16.56
C VAL A 289 15.89 23.64 16.11
N THR A 290 16.84 23.60 17.04
CA THR A 290 18.27 23.93 16.80
C THR A 290 19.08 22.72 16.38
N GLU A 291 18.61 21.54 16.73
CA GLU A 291 19.23 20.26 16.45
C GLU A 291 19.17 19.93 14.95
N GLN A 292 20.16 19.17 14.48
CA GLN A 292 20.17 18.68 13.10
C GLN A 292 19.31 17.43 12.93
N VAL A 293 18.99 16.75 14.02
CA VAL A 293 18.21 15.49 14.06
C VAL A 293 16.98 15.68 14.93
N ILE A 294 15.85 15.19 14.47
CA ILE A 294 14.61 15.13 15.22
C ILE A 294 14.00 13.71 15.11
N TYR A 295 13.37 13.29 16.17
CA TYR A 295 12.57 12.07 16.22
C TYR A 295 11.09 12.46 16.30
N LEU A 296 10.31 11.96 15.35
CA LEU A 296 8.88 12.23 15.28
C LEU A 296 8.12 10.92 15.46
N ARG A 297 7.10 10.95 16.29
CA ARG A 297 6.27 9.78 16.60
C ARG A 297 4.79 10.07 16.45
N ALA A 298 4.08 9.17 15.79
CA ALA A 298 2.63 9.11 15.78
C ALA A 298 2.16 7.80 16.42
N ILE A 299 1.15 7.87 17.28
CA ILE A 299 0.54 6.72 17.94
C ILE A 299 -0.92 6.67 17.53
N ALA A 300 -1.33 5.64 16.80
CA ALA A 300 -2.69 5.41 16.37
C ALA A 300 -3.38 4.38 17.28
N ASN A 301 -4.51 4.74 17.88
CA ASN A 301 -5.35 3.87 18.67
C ASN A 301 -6.64 3.61 17.89
N TYR A 302 -6.81 2.39 17.39
CA TYR A 302 -7.98 2.02 16.59
C TYR A 302 -9.23 1.74 17.42
N ASN A 303 -9.10 1.42 18.72
CA ASN A 303 -10.25 1.23 19.61
C ASN A 303 -10.98 2.56 19.83
N THR A 304 -10.23 3.64 19.94
CA THR A 304 -10.77 5.00 20.10
C THR A 304 -10.87 5.78 18.79
N SER A 305 -10.30 5.24 17.70
CA SER A 305 -10.13 5.92 16.42
C SER A 305 -9.42 7.28 16.56
N ARG A 306 -8.36 7.31 17.37
CA ARG A 306 -7.58 8.52 17.60
C ARG A 306 -6.10 8.30 17.31
N ALA A 307 -5.43 9.36 16.85
CA ALA A 307 -3.97 9.38 16.75
C ALA A 307 -3.41 10.61 17.46
N SER A 308 -2.32 10.42 18.19
CA SER A 308 -1.59 11.47 18.89
C SER A 308 -0.15 11.57 18.38
N PHE A 309 0.46 12.75 18.54
CA PHE A 309 1.72 13.11 17.91
C PHE A 309 2.73 13.61 18.92
N TYR A 310 3.98 13.19 18.77
CA TYR A 310 5.06 13.46 19.70
C TYR A 310 6.35 13.76 18.96
N TYR A 311 7.23 14.55 19.56
CA TYR A 311 8.60 14.73 19.12
C TYR A 311 9.59 14.44 20.22
N SER A 312 10.82 14.17 19.85
CA SER A 312 11.96 14.00 20.75
C SER A 312 13.23 14.51 20.08
N LEU A 313 14.18 14.97 20.89
CA LEU A 313 15.51 15.38 20.44
C LEU A 313 16.60 14.36 20.86
N ASP A 314 16.24 13.38 21.68
CA ASP A 314 17.17 12.40 22.27
C ASP A 314 16.73 10.93 22.07
N ASN A 315 15.62 10.69 21.35
CA ASN A 315 14.97 9.38 21.18
C ASN A 315 14.52 8.68 22.48
N LYS A 316 14.47 9.40 23.59
CA LYS A 316 14.13 8.86 24.92
C LYS A 316 12.92 9.57 25.49
N THR A 317 12.97 10.89 25.51
CA THR A 317 11.90 11.73 26.06
C THR A 317 11.02 12.24 24.94
N TYR A 318 9.79 11.74 24.87
CA TYR A 318 8.83 12.16 23.85
C TYR A 318 7.81 13.14 24.42
N THR A 319 7.73 14.31 23.85
CA THR A 319 6.81 15.38 24.21
C THR A 319 5.66 15.44 23.23
N LYS A 320 4.43 15.38 23.73
CA LYS A 320 3.21 15.53 22.91
C LYS A 320 3.16 16.94 22.33
N PHE A 321 2.83 17.05 21.03
CA PHE A 321 2.64 18.31 20.37
C PHE A 321 1.48 18.23 19.38
N GLY A 322 0.53 19.16 19.48
CA GLY A 322 -0.71 19.19 18.73
C GLY A 322 -1.84 18.39 19.35
N ASP A 323 -3.02 18.51 18.76
CA ASP A 323 -4.24 17.83 19.17
C ASP A 323 -4.31 16.40 18.63
N ASP A 324 -5.17 15.57 19.22
CA ASP A 324 -5.43 14.23 18.68
C ASP A 324 -6.23 14.31 17.38
N LEU A 325 -5.78 13.59 16.36
CA LEU A 325 -6.53 13.39 15.14
C LEU A 325 -7.68 12.40 15.41
N ASN A 326 -8.88 12.74 14.99
CA ASN A 326 -9.98 11.79 14.90
C ASN A 326 -9.86 11.03 13.58
N MET A 327 -9.33 9.79 13.64
CA MET A 327 -9.16 8.93 12.49
C MET A 327 -10.50 8.42 11.98
N LYS A 328 -10.71 8.45 10.68
CA LYS A 328 -11.87 7.85 10.02
C LYS A 328 -11.45 7.25 8.68
N TYR A 329 -12.37 6.55 8.06
CA TYR A 329 -12.28 6.16 6.66
C TYR A 329 -13.17 7.06 5.82
N ASP A 330 -12.60 7.65 4.80
CA ASP A 330 -13.31 8.48 3.84
C ASP A 330 -12.98 8.06 2.41
N LEU A 331 -13.99 8.05 1.55
CA LEU A 331 -13.84 7.63 0.16
C LEU A 331 -13.04 8.64 -0.69
N THR A 332 -12.78 9.83 -0.17
CA THR A 332 -11.91 10.82 -0.84
C THR A 332 -10.50 10.28 -1.05
N VAL A 333 -9.98 9.46 -0.11
CA VAL A 333 -8.64 8.87 -0.17
C VAL A 333 -8.65 7.36 -0.41
N PHE A 334 -9.76 6.69 -0.36
CA PHE A 334 -9.98 5.28 -0.71
C PHE A 334 -9.00 4.25 -0.08
N THR A 335 -8.37 4.59 1.04
CA THR A 335 -7.49 3.69 1.82
C THR A 335 -7.81 3.83 3.30
N GLY A 336 -7.36 2.89 4.13
CA GLY A 336 -7.29 3.11 5.58
C GLY A 336 -6.24 4.16 5.93
N ASN A 337 -6.18 4.52 7.21
CA ASN A 337 -5.14 5.41 7.71
C ASN A 337 -3.76 4.79 7.51
N LYS A 338 -2.78 5.61 7.15
CA LYS A 338 -1.39 5.23 6.91
C LYS A 338 -0.45 6.12 7.68
N PHE A 339 0.69 5.61 8.09
CA PHE A 339 1.84 6.46 8.39
C PHE A 339 2.40 7.02 7.08
N ALA A 340 2.82 8.27 7.09
CA ALA A 340 3.40 8.91 5.92
C ALA A 340 4.61 9.76 6.29
N ILE A 341 5.73 9.52 5.60
CA ILE A 341 6.95 10.31 5.68
C ILE A 341 6.95 11.23 4.47
N PHE A 342 7.25 12.50 4.66
CA PHE A 342 7.14 13.47 3.60
C PHE A 342 8.13 14.62 3.72
N ASN A 343 8.40 15.27 2.59
CA ASN A 343 9.07 16.56 2.49
C ASN A 343 8.51 17.33 1.29
N TYR A 344 7.91 18.49 1.52
CA TYR A 344 7.41 19.36 0.46
C TYR A 344 7.74 20.83 0.72
N ALA A 345 7.70 21.66 -0.31
CA ALA A 345 7.93 23.08 -0.19
C ALA A 345 6.62 23.88 -0.21
N THR A 346 6.57 25.00 0.52
CA THR A 346 5.49 25.98 0.44
C THR A 346 5.88 27.23 -0.37
N ALA A 347 7.17 27.42 -0.64
CA ALA A 347 7.69 28.57 -1.38
C ALA A 347 8.44 28.13 -2.65
N GLN A 348 9.58 27.48 -2.52
CA GLN A 348 10.37 26.95 -3.64
C GLN A 348 10.98 25.61 -3.28
N THR A 349 11.16 24.76 -4.27
CA THR A 349 11.81 23.45 -4.09
C THR A 349 13.33 23.61 -4.07
N GLY A 350 14.03 22.67 -3.41
CA GLY A 350 15.50 22.63 -3.37
C GLY A 350 16.08 22.00 -2.11
N GLY A 351 15.40 22.13 -0.99
CA GLY A 351 15.82 21.48 0.25
C GLY A 351 15.50 19.98 0.29
N TYR A 352 16.15 19.30 1.21
CA TYR A 352 15.94 17.89 1.44
C TYR A 352 16.04 17.52 2.93
N VAL A 353 15.54 16.34 3.25
CA VAL A 353 15.74 15.65 4.53
C VAL A 353 16.29 14.26 4.28
N ASP A 354 17.05 13.76 5.23
CA ASP A 354 17.53 12.38 5.25
C ASP A 354 16.85 11.62 6.39
N VAL A 355 16.18 10.53 6.05
CA VAL A 355 15.49 9.66 7.00
C VAL A 355 16.36 8.45 7.25
N ASP A 356 16.83 8.29 8.48
CA ASP A 356 17.72 7.20 8.88
C ASP A 356 16.95 5.88 9.03
N TRP A 357 15.86 5.93 9.79
CA TRP A 357 15.02 4.77 10.00
C TRP A 357 13.56 5.16 10.27
N PHE A 358 12.70 4.18 10.06
CA PHE A 358 11.31 4.16 10.49
C PHE A 358 11.05 2.91 11.33
N SER A 359 10.39 3.06 12.48
CA SER A 359 10.04 1.95 13.35
C SER A 359 8.58 1.97 13.75
N THR A 360 8.01 0.76 13.89
CA THR A 360 6.67 0.55 14.43
C THR A 360 6.70 0.05 15.88
N GLU A 361 7.85 0.05 16.52
CA GLU A 361 8.03 -0.38 17.90
C GLU A 361 7.79 0.77 18.89
N PRO A 362 7.20 0.50 20.07
CA PRO A 362 6.99 1.53 21.10
C PRO A 362 8.31 2.03 21.69
N GLU A 363 9.26 1.12 21.91
CA GLU A 363 10.63 1.38 22.30
C GLU A 363 11.53 0.80 21.22
N PHE A 364 12.31 1.64 20.57
CA PHE A 364 13.12 1.24 19.45
C PHE A 364 14.59 1.42 19.79
N ASP A 365 15.28 0.30 19.91
CA ASP A 365 16.75 0.26 19.98
C ASP A 365 17.29 -0.12 18.61
N GLU A 366 17.90 0.85 17.92
CA GLU A 366 18.48 0.67 16.59
C GLU A 366 19.48 -0.49 16.55
N ALA A 367 20.33 -0.63 17.58
CA ALA A 367 21.32 -1.69 17.65
C ALA A 367 20.71 -3.08 17.77
N PHE A 368 19.50 -3.18 18.34
CA PHE A 368 18.80 -4.47 18.48
C PHE A 368 18.04 -4.86 17.21
N TYR A 369 17.37 -3.89 16.56
CA TYR A 369 16.50 -4.17 15.41
C TYR A 369 17.22 -4.18 14.06
N PHE A 370 18.36 -3.48 13.98
CA PHE A 370 19.17 -3.41 12.77
C PHE A 370 20.57 -3.99 13.00
N ASP A 371 20.71 -4.89 13.97
CA ASP A 371 21.87 -5.76 14.03
C ASP A 371 21.98 -6.44 12.66
N ASP A 372 23.16 -6.36 12.04
CA ASP A 372 23.46 -6.84 10.68
C ASP A 372 23.25 -8.36 10.49
N SER A 373 22.78 -9.06 11.50
CA SER A 373 22.25 -10.42 11.39
C SER A 373 20.87 -10.41 10.70
N PHE A 374 20.81 -9.94 9.46
CA PHE A 374 19.74 -10.36 8.57
C PHE A 374 19.89 -11.89 8.42
N GLU A 375 19.11 -12.65 9.18
CA GLU A 375 18.99 -14.08 8.99
C GLU A 375 18.56 -14.31 7.53
N GLY A 376 19.52 -14.64 6.69
CA GLY A 376 19.33 -14.91 5.27
C GLY A 376 20.51 -14.54 4.38
N TYR A 377 21.41 -13.69 4.84
CA TYR A 377 22.67 -13.39 4.14
C TYR A 377 23.82 -13.48 5.12
N SER A 378 24.27 -14.70 5.42
CA SER A 378 25.62 -14.85 5.97
C SER A 378 26.61 -14.43 4.89
N GLU A 379 27.63 -13.66 5.24
CA GLU A 379 28.74 -13.30 4.32
C GLU A 379 29.36 -14.53 3.62
N GLU A 380 29.14 -15.72 4.15
CA GLU A 380 29.62 -17.00 3.60
C GLU A 380 28.81 -17.51 2.39
N SER A 381 27.64 -16.93 2.07
CA SER A 381 26.77 -17.39 0.98
C SER A 381 26.92 -16.58 -0.30
N LEU A 382 27.73 -15.54 -0.33
CA LEU A 382 27.92 -14.73 -1.51
C LEU A 382 29.11 -15.28 -2.32
N THR A 383 28.78 -16.11 -3.27
CA THR A 383 29.73 -16.58 -4.30
C THR A 383 29.93 -15.50 -5.35
N LEU A 384 31.08 -15.57 -6.02
CA LEU A 384 31.47 -14.72 -7.13
C LEU A 384 30.31 -14.47 -8.10
N ILE A 385 29.95 -13.21 -8.29
CA ILE A 385 28.95 -12.82 -9.28
C ILE A 385 29.67 -12.29 -10.51
N GLU A 386 29.47 -12.95 -11.63
CA GLU A 386 29.96 -12.50 -12.93
C GLU A 386 28.95 -11.55 -13.55
N LEU A 387 29.35 -10.32 -13.80
CA LEU A 387 28.52 -9.31 -14.42
C LEU A 387 28.98 -9.08 -15.86
N THR A 388 28.16 -9.46 -16.84
CA THR A 388 28.42 -9.15 -18.24
C THR A 388 27.73 -7.84 -18.60
N ILE A 389 28.50 -6.78 -18.82
CA ILE A 389 28.00 -5.49 -19.28
C ILE A 389 28.04 -5.43 -20.79
N ASN A 390 26.89 -5.47 -21.45
CA ASN A 390 26.73 -5.27 -22.90
C ASN A 390 27.81 -5.89 -23.79
N GLY A 391 28.22 -7.11 -23.44
CA GLY A 391 28.95 -8.01 -24.32
C GLY A 391 30.45 -7.76 -24.47
N LYS A 392 31.10 -6.91 -23.66
CA LYS A 392 32.52 -6.64 -23.85
C LYS A 392 33.41 -6.41 -22.63
N GLU A 393 32.89 -6.29 -21.41
CA GLU A 393 33.72 -6.18 -20.20
C GLU A 393 33.17 -7.05 -19.10
N GLU A 394 33.97 -7.95 -18.59
CA GLU A 394 33.66 -8.77 -17.43
C GLU A 394 34.10 -8.02 -16.16
N LEU A 395 33.17 -7.85 -15.21
CA LEU A 395 33.48 -7.34 -13.87
C LEU A 395 33.30 -8.45 -12.87
N THR A 396 34.36 -8.87 -12.25
CA THR A 396 34.34 -9.89 -11.20
C THR A 396 34.22 -9.20 -9.84
N LEU A 397 33.11 -9.43 -9.12
CA LEU A 397 32.87 -8.89 -7.79
C LEU A 397 33.13 -9.97 -6.74
N LEU A 398 34.05 -9.72 -5.84
CA LEU A 398 34.28 -10.53 -4.62
C LEU A 398 33.50 -9.87 -3.48
N THR A 399 32.64 -10.64 -2.82
CA THR A 399 31.86 -10.19 -1.68
C THR A 399 32.64 -10.38 -0.38
N GLY A 400 32.43 -9.50 0.61
CA GLY A 400 33.01 -9.58 1.96
C GLY A 400 33.98 -8.46 2.34
N SER A 401 34.06 -7.39 1.55
CA SER A 401 34.72 -6.16 1.97
C SER A 401 34.03 -4.96 1.38
N SER A 402 33.96 -3.84 2.11
CA SER A 402 33.50 -2.56 1.62
C SER A 402 34.39 -2.09 0.47
N SER A 403 34.03 -2.43 -0.75
CA SER A 403 34.76 -2.04 -1.95
C SER A 403 33.97 -1.02 -2.71
N THR A 404 34.56 0.13 -2.95
CA THR A 404 34.01 1.13 -3.85
C THR A 404 34.11 0.61 -5.27
N ILE A 405 32.98 0.34 -5.91
CA ILE A 405 32.94 -0.05 -7.32
C ILE A 405 32.92 1.21 -8.15
N THR A 406 34.02 1.49 -8.85
CA THR A 406 34.06 2.58 -9.81
C THR A 406 33.71 2.05 -11.18
N VAL A 407 32.48 2.32 -11.65
CA VAL A 407 32.07 2.01 -13.01
C VAL A 407 32.55 3.12 -13.93
N LYS A 408 33.54 2.84 -14.80
CA LYS A 408 33.96 3.75 -15.86
C LYS A 408 33.15 3.44 -17.13
N GLY A 409 32.11 4.25 -17.35
CA GLY A 409 31.30 4.19 -18.57
C GLY A 409 29.83 4.55 -18.28
N ILE A 410 29.13 5.10 -19.26
CA ILE A 410 27.69 5.40 -19.17
C ILE A 410 26.92 4.11 -19.53
N TYR A 411 26.71 3.23 -18.57
CA TYR A 411 25.94 2.01 -18.75
C TYR A 411 24.86 1.90 -17.67
N ALA A 412 23.63 1.65 -18.10
CA ALA A 412 22.54 1.33 -17.19
C ALA A 412 22.74 -0.12 -16.69
N VAL A 413 23.14 -0.29 -15.46
CA VAL A 413 23.19 -1.60 -14.81
C VAL A 413 21.77 -1.95 -14.36
N SER A 414 21.21 -3.01 -14.94
CA SER A 414 19.92 -3.54 -14.47
C SER A 414 20.16 -4.45 -13.26
N TYR A 415 19.84 -3.97 -12.08
CA TYR A 415 19.95 -4.75 -10.83
C TYR A 415 19.04 -5.99 -10.78
N THR A 416 18.10 -6.13 -11.71
CA THR A 416 17.27 -7.33 -11.83
C THR A 416 18.06 -8.58 -12.20
N HIS A 417 19.23 -8.45 -12.80
CA HIS A 417 20.10 -9.59 -13.15
C HIS A 417 20.89 -10.12 -11.95
N LEU A 418 21.14 -9.32 -10.94
CA LEU A 418 21.82 -9.75 -9.72
C LEU A 418 21.00 -10.72 -8.87
N ARG A 419 19.66 -10.67 -8.95
CA ARG A 419 18.77 -11.59 -8.22
C ARG A 419 18.55 -12.94 -8.88
N ALA A 420 18.75 -13.05 -10.18
CA ALA A 420 18.49 -14.30 -10.90
C ALA A 420 19.52 -15.43 -10.58
N HIS A 421 20.67 -15.07 -10.01
CA HIS A 421 21.74 -16.01 -9.64
C HIS A 421 21.81 -16.32 -8.14
N GLU A 422 20.98 -15.69 -7.31
CA GLU A 422 20.90 -15.97 -5.87
C GLU A 422 20.01 -17.18 -5.51
N THR A 423 19.44 -17.87 -6.51
CA THR A 423 18.45 -18.95 -6.29
C THR A 423 18.89 -20.32 -6.82
N GLU A 424 20.16 -20.54 -7.12
CA GLU A 424 20.71 -21.88 -7.38
C GLU A 424 21.81 -22.25 -6.39
#